data_57f964615e177ad13a94de7eca9f023c
#
_entry.id   57f964615e177ad13a94de7eca9f023c
#
_cell.length_a   1.000
_cell.length_b   1.000
_cell.length_c   1.000
_cell.angle_alpha   90.00
_cell.angle_beta   90.00
_cell.angle_gamma   90.00
#
_symmetry.space_group_name_H-M   'P 1'
#
loop_
_entity.id
_entity.type
_entity.pdbx_description
1 polymer ?
#
loop_
_entity_poly.entity_id
_entity_poly.type
_entity_poly.pdbx_seq_one_letter_code
_entity_poly.pdbx_strand_id
1 'polypeptide(L)'
;MESAFCDGMPADVLIVEDDPIIALDFEDTILRFGAKTVRTAPSAARALELIAAQPPDFALLDLSLVRGETPFAIAERLDALKIAYVFVSGYGSEVSLPTSLAGRPRLTKPCPADALEGVLRRWRSTPARRPTPASDRA
;
A
#
# COMPACT_ATOMS: atom_id res chain seq x y z
N MET A 1 0.95 -13.60 19.95
CA MET A 1 1.27 -13.29 19.74
C MET A 1 1.59 -12.95 19.09
N GLU A 2 1.62 -12.75 18.90
CA GLU A 2 1.97 -12.40 18.36
C GLU A 2 2.67 -12.04 17.95
N SER A 3 3.06 -12.02 18.20
CA SER A 3 3.90 -11.57 17.84
C SER A 3 4.56 -11.94 17.12
N ALA A 4 4.27 -12.53 17.18
CA ALA A 4 4.93 -12.96 16.23
C ALA A 4 4.99 -12.10 15.20
N PHE A 5 5.00 -11.19 15.46
CA PHE A 5 4.92 -10.38 14.58
C PHE A 5 6.11 -10.01 14.24
N CYS A 6 6.46 -9.81 13.46
CA CYS A 6 7.57 -9.29 12.78
C CYS A 6 7.93 -7.95 13.32
N ASP A 7 8.10 -7.84 14.60
CA ASP A 7 8.51 -6.59 15.26
C ASP A 7 7.69 -5.41 14.82
N GLY A 8 6.41 -5.59 14.75
CA GLY A 8 5.53 -4.52 14.36
C GLY A 8 5.35 -4.36 12.86
N MET A 9 6.02 -5.18 12.07
CA MET A 9 5.84 -5.14 10.63
C MET A 9 4.61 -5.92 10.20
N PRO A 10 3.94 -5.50 9.12
CA PRO A 10 2.87 -6.32 8.59
C PRO A 10 3.43 -7.63 8.06
N ALA A 11 2.73 -8.71 8.30
CA ALA A 11 3.21 -10.02 7.89
C ALA A 11 3.07 -10.24 6.40
N ASP A 12 1.98 -9.77 5.80
CA ASP A 12 1.68 -10.00 4.39
C ASP A 12 1.49 -8.64 3.70
N VAL A 13 2.39 -8.32 2.79
CA VAL A 13 2.38 -7.03 2.10
C VAL A 13 2.14 -7.25 0.62
N LEU A 14 1.22 -6.48 0.04
CA LEU A 14 0.96 -6.52 -1.39
C LEU A 14 1.57 -5.27 -2.02
N ILE A 15 2.31 -5.45 -3.09
CA ILE A 15 2.91 -4.35 -3.84
C ILE A 15 2.26 -4.32 -5.21
N VAL A 16 1.67 -3.18 -5.57
CA VAL A 16 1.09 -3.00 -6.89
C VAL A 16 2.00 -2.07 -7.67
N GLU A 17 2.76 -2.64 -8.56
CA GLU A 17 3.81 -1.93 -9.30
C GLU A 17 4.00 -2.62 -10.64
N ASP A 18 3.89 -1.87 -11.73
CA ASP A 18 4.02 -2.47 -13.06
C ASP A 18 5.45 -2.66 -13.52
N ASP A 19 6.41 -1.99 -12.91
CA ASP A 19 7.82 -2.17 -13.25
C ASP A 19 8.37 -3.34 -12.42
N PRO A 20 8.74 -4.46 -13.05
CA PRO A 20 9.17 -5.63 -12.28
C PRO A 20 10.45 -5.41 -11.50
N ILE A 21 11.31 -4.51 -11.95
CA ILE A 21 12.56 -4.25 -11.23
C ILE A 21 12.28 -3.48 -9.96
N ILE A 22 11.40 -2.48 -10.05
CA ILE A 22 11.03 -1.71 -8.87
C ILE A 22 10.26 -2.59 -7.90
N ALA A 23 9.35 -3.43 -8.41
CA ALA A 23 8.60 -4.34 -7.56
C ALA A 23 9.54 -5.28 -6.81
N LEU A 24 10.55 -5.81 -7.49
CA LEU A 24 11.49 -6.72 -6.88
C LEU A 24 12.31 -6.00 -5.79
N ASP A 25 12.68 -4.76 -6.04
CA ASP A 25 13.44 -3.98 -5.08
C ASP A 25 12.62 -3.75 -3.81
N PHE A 26 11.35 -3.36 -3.96
CA PHE A 26 10.48 -3.21 -2.81
C PHE A 26 10.30 -4.53 -2.06
N GLU A 27 10.09 -5.60 -2.80
CA GLU A 27 9.88 -6.91 -2.20
C GLU A 27 11.08 -7.31 -1.34
N ASP A 28 12.28 -7.17 -1.89
CA ASP A 28 13.49 -7.54 -1.19
C ASP A 28 13.67 -6.70 0.07
N THR A 29 13.45 -5.40 -0.06
CA THR A 29 13.61 -4.48 1.06
C THR A 29 12.61 -4.79 2.17
N ILE A 30 11.36 -5.03 1.81
CA ILE A 30 10.31 -5.27 2.79
C ILE A 30 10.53 -6.62 3.50
N LEU A 31 10.97 -7.62 2.76
CA LEU A 31 11.30 -8.89 3.39
C LEU A 31 12.43 -8.74 4.39
N ARG A 32 13.41 -7.90 4.07
CA ARG A 32 14.50 -7.66 5.01
C ARG A 32 14.06 -6.92 6.25
N PHE A 33 12.99 -6.14 6.16
CA PHE A 33 12.45 -5.46 7.34
C PHE A 33 11.67 -6.41 8.22
N GLY A 34 11.35 -7.61 7.75
CA GLY A 34 10.73 -8.60 8.62
C GLY A 34 9.36 -9.10 8.18
N ALA A 35 8.83 -8.63 7.06
CA ALA A 35 7.56 -9.17 6.57
C ALA A 35 7.75 -10.63 6.21
N LYS A 36 6.71 -11.43 6.40
CA LYS A 36 6.80 -12.85 6.10
C LYS A 36 6.51 -13.15 4.66
N THR A 37 5.56 -12.45 4.07
CA THR A 37 5.13 -12.70 2.70
C THR A 37 4.99 -11.38 1.99
N VAL A 38 5.54 -11.30 0.79
CA VAL A 38 5.35 -10.14 -0.06
C VAL A 38 4.87 -10.65 -1.40
N ARG A 39 3.74 -10.11 -1.86
CA ARG A 39 3.20 -10.47 -3.16
C ARG A 39 3.20 -9.23 -4.04
N THR A 40 3.43 -9.41 -5.32
CA THR A 40 3.46 -8.28 -6.24
C THR A 40 2.42 -8.48 -7.32
N ALA A 41 1.83 -7.37 -7.77
CA ALA A 41 0.86 -7.37 -8.85
C ALA A 41 1.24 -6.29 -9.84
N PRO A 42 1.34 -6.62 -11.13
CA PRO A 42 1.75 -5.63 -12.12
C PRO A 42 0.60 -4.77 -12.64
N SER A 43 -0.62 -5.06 -12.23
CA SER A 43 -1.78 -4.34 -12.73
C SER A 43 -2.86 -4.27 -11.66
N ALA A 44 -3.82 -3.37 -11.87
CA ALA A 44 -4.94 -3.25 -10.95
C ALA A 44 -5.77 -4.52 -10.95
N ALA A 45 -6.00 -5.12 -12.11
CA ALA A 45 -6.80 -6.34 -12.19
C ALA A 45 -6.18 -7.47 -11.39
N ARG A 46 -4.86 -7.64 -11.53
CA ARG A 46 -4.18 -8.70 -10.80
C ARG A 46 -4.18 -8.43 -9.30
N ALA A 47 -4.03 -7.16 -8.93
CA ALA A 47 -4.07 -6.80 -7.52
C ALA A 47 -5.41 -7.14 -6.89
N LEU A 48 -6.50 -6.84 -7.59
CA LEU A 48 -7.82 -7.15 -7.08
C LEU A 48 -8.04 -8.65 -6.95
N GLU A 49 -7.50 -9.43 -7.88
CA GLU A 49 -7.57 -10.90 -7.78
C GLU A 49 -6.83 -11.39 -6.54
N LEU A 50 -5.64 -10.85 -6.31
CA LEU A 50 -4.85 -11.30 -5.16
C LEU A 50 -5.51 -10.92 -3.85
N ILE A 51 -6.11 -9.74 -3.79
CA ILE A 51 -6.81 -9.29 -2.58
C ILE A 51 -8.02 -10.18 -2.32
N ALA A 52 -8.75 -10.55 -3.38
CA ALA A 52 -9.90 -11.41 -3.22
C ALA A 52 -9.49 -12.81 -2.74
N ALA A 53 -8.37 -13.31 -3.22
CA ALA A 53 -7.90 -14.63 -2.81
C ALA A 53 -7.41 -14.62 -1.37
N GLN A 54 -6.67 -13.58 -1.00
CA GLN A 54 -6.18 -13.46 0.37
C GLN A 54 -5.87 -12.00 0.65
N PRO A 55 -6.67 -11.33 1.47
CA PRO A 55 -6.42 -9.93 1.79
C PRO A 55 -5.08 -9.75 2.49
N PRO A 56 -4.29 -8.76 2.07
CA PRO A 56 -3.01 -8.51 2.73
C PRO A 56 -3.19 -7.72 4.01
N ASP A 57 -2.13 -7.60 4.78
CA ASP A 57 -2.15 -6.74 5.95
C ASP A 57 -1.86 -5.29 5.59
N PHE A 58 -1.14 -5.07 4.50
CA PHE A 58 -0.74 -3.75 4.09
C PHE A 58 -0.44 -3.75 2.60
N ALA A 59 -0.60 -2.62 1.93
CA ALA A 59 -0.33 -2.55 0.50
C ALA A 59 0.39 -1.28 0.11
N LEU A 60 1.25 -1.39 -0.91
CA LEU A 60 1.86 -0.24 -1.57
C LEU A 60 1.21 -0.12 -2.94
N LEU A 61 0.67 1.04 -3.26
CA LEU A 61 -0.06 1.26 -4.50
C LEU A 61 0.65 2.31 -5.34
N ASP A 62 1.20 1.89 -6.48
CA ASP A 62 1.87 2.81 -7.38
C ASP A 62 0.84 3.67 -8.11
N LEU A 63 0.99 4.98 -8.03
CA LEU A 63 0.08 5.90 -8.70
C LEU A 63 0.34 5.99 -10.20
N SER A 64 1.44 5.42 -10.67
CA SER A 64 1.85 5.54 -12.06
C SER A 64 1.65 4.27 -12.86
N LEU A 65 0.58 3.54 -12.61
CA LEU A 65 0.33 2.32 -13.36
C LEU A 65 0.11 2.66 -14.83
N VAL A 66 0.60 1.78 -15.70
CA VAL A 66 0.52 2.04 -17.14
C VAL A 66 -0.86 1.77 -17.68
N ARG A 67 -1.06 2.18 -18.92
CA ARG A 67 -2.29 1.92 -19.67
C ARG A 67 -3.51 2.56 -19.08
N GLY A 68 -3.34 3.66 -18.41
CA GLY A 68 -4.47 4.38 -17.88
C GLY A 68 -5.10 3.75 -16.67
N GLU A 69 -4.53 2.67 -16.15
CA GLU A 69 -5.03 2.09 -14.93
C GLU A 69 -4.76 3.01 -13.77
N THR A 70 -5.64 3.00 -12.80
CA THR A 70 -5.42 3.77 -11.59
C THR A 70 -5.51 2.85 -10.40
N PRO A 71 -4.81 3.18 -9.33
CA PRO A 71 -4.87 2.37 -8.11
C PRO A 71 -6.09 2.70 -7.26
N PHE A 72 -6.96 3.61 -7.72
CA PHE A 72 -8.03 4.09 -6.85
C PHE A 72 -9.07 3.00 -6.56
N ALA A 73 -9.38 2.15 -7.52
CA ALA A 73 -10.30 1.06 -7.28
C ALA A 73 -9.72 0.09 -6.25
N ILE A 74 -8.40 -0.12 -6.30
CA ILE A 74 -7.73 -0.96 -5.33
C ILE A 74 -7.82 -0.34 -3.94
N ALA A 75 -7.56 0.98 -3.86
CA ALA A 75 -7.62 1.69 -2.59
C ALA A 75 -9.01 1.61 -1.99
N GLU A 76 -10.04 1.77 -2.81
CA GLU A 76 -11.42 1.69 -2.32
C GLU A 76 -11.72 0.29 -1.79
N ARG A 77 -11.21 -0.73 -2.47
CA ARG A 77 -11.41 -2.10 -2.01
C ARG A 77 -10.71 -2.34 -0.68
N LEU A 78 -9.49 -1.82 -0.56
CA LEU A 78 -8.74 -1.97 0.70
C LEU A 78 -9.42 -1.21 1.83
N ASP A 79 -9.96 -0.02 1.55
CA ASP A 79 -10.72 0.72 2.54
C ASP A 79 -11.93 -0.10 3.00
N ALA A 80 -12.63 -0.73 2.08
CA ALA A 80 -13.80 -1.54 2.43
C ALA A 80 -13.41 -2.72 3.31
N LEU A 81 -12.22 -3.24 3.12
CA LEU A 81 -11.71 -4.36 3.92
C LEU A 81 -10.95 -3.89 5.16
N LYS A 82 -10.81 -2.59 5.33
CA LYS A 82 -10.11 -2.00 6.47
C LYS A 82 -8.63 -2.38 6.50
N ILE A 83 -8.02 -2.38 5.32
CA ILE A 83 -6.61 -2.71 5.18
C ILE A 83 -5.84 -1.43 4.90
N ALA A 84 -4.76 -1.22 5.64
CA ALA A 84 -3.93 -0.03 5.48
C ALA A 84 -3.10 -0.10 4.20
N TYR A 85 -2.82 1.06 3.63
CA TYR A 85 -2.01 1.13 2.41
C TYR A 85 -1.34 2.49 2.31
N VAL A 86 -0.39 2.61 1.39
CA VAL A 86 0.27 3.86 1.11
C VAL A 86 0.38 3.99 -0.41
N PHE A 87 0.21 5.22 -0.91
CA PHE A 87 0.42 5.50 -2.33
C PHE A 87 1.90 5.78 -2.56
N VAL A 88 2.39 5.35 -3.71
CA VAL A 88 3.76 5.61 -4.12
C VAL A 88 3.71 6.32 -5.46
N SER A 89 4.33 7.49 -5.56
CA SER A 89 4.31 8.25 -6.81
C SER A 89 5.72 8.43 -7.33
N GLY A 90 5.86 8.57 -8.64
CA GLY A 90 7.15 8.82 -9.24
C GLY A 90 7.61 10.24 -9.00
N TYR A 91 8.93 10.42 -9.04
CA TYR A 91 9.50 11.74 -8.88
C TYR A 91 8.94 12.68 -9.95
N GLY A 92 8.51 13.82 -9.55
CA GLY A 92 7.95 14.80 -10.47
C GLY A 92 6.53 14.53 -10.89
N SER A 93 5.98 13.43 -10.43
CA SER A 93 4.62 13.07 -10.78
C SER A 93 3.63 13.88 -9.97
N GLU A 94 2.58 14.35 -10.61
CA GLU A 94 1.57 15.12 -9.90
C GLU A 94 0.23 14.53 -10.16
N VAL A 95 -0.07 13.46 -9.48
CA VAL A 95 -1.36 12.80 -9.61
C VAL A 95 -2.29 13.33 -8.55
N SER A 96 -3.43 13.84 -8.97
CA SER A 96 -4.45 14.31 -8.03
C SER A 96 -5.20 13.12 -7.48
N LEU A 97 -5.38 13.10 -6.19
CA LEU A 97 -6.15 12.04 -5.56
C LEU A 97 -7.60 12.47 -5.44
N PRO A 98 -8.54 11.55 -5.60
CA PRO A 98 -9.94 11.85 -5.31
C PRO A 98 -10.09 12.33 -3.87
N THR A 99 -11.10 13.15 -3.63
CA THR A 99 -11.32 13.69 -2.30
C THR A 99 -11.40 12.60 -1.24
N SER A 100 -12.03 11.48 -1.57
CA SER A 100 -12.18 10.40 -0.61
C SER A 100 -10.85 9.76 -0.22
N LEU A 101 -9.82 9.97 -1.02
CA LEU A 101 -8.51 9.39 -0.75
C LEU A 101 -7.46 10.43 -0.38
N ALA A 102 -7.83 11.69 -0.40
CA ALA A 102 -6.92 12.75 0.01
C ALA A 102 -6.57 12.55 1.48
N GLY A 103 -5.34 12.75 1.83
CA GLY A 103 -4.93 12.57 3.20
C GLY A 103 -4.36 11.19 3.50
N ARG A 104 -4.46 10.26 2.57
CA ARG A 104 -3.82 8.97 2.76
C ARG A 104 -2.31 9.13 2.67
N PRO A 105 -1.54 8.27 3.35
CA PRO A 105 -0.08 8.36 3.28
C PRO A 105 0.44 8.20 1.87
N ARG A 106 1.56 8.84 1.59
CA ARG A 106 2.12 8.86 0.25
C ARG A 106 3.63 8.90 0.32
N LEU A 107 4.28 8.09 -0.50
CA LEU A 107 5.73 8.08 -0.63
C LEU A 107 6.10 8.49 -2.05
N THR A 108 7.27 9.07 -2.20
CA THR A 108 7.77 9.48 -3.52
C THR A 108 8.97 8.64 -3.89
N LYS A 109 9.03 8.16 -5.12
CA LYS A 109 10.18 7.41 -5.60
C LYS A 109 11.30 8.39 -5.96
N PRO A 110 12.54 8.02 -5.75
CA PRO A 110 12.95 6.79 -5.10
C PRO A 110 12.67 6.87 -3.61
N CYS A 111 12.16 5.80 -3.04
CA CYS A 111 11.81 5.79 -1.63
C CYS A 111 13.02 5.39 -0.81
N PRO A 112 13.50 6.25 0.08
CA PRO A 112 14.57 5.83 0.99
C PRO A 112 14.08 4.67 1.86
N ALA A 113 14.98 3.77 2.20
CA ALA A 113 14.62 2.60 2.97
C ALA A 113 14.00 2.98 4.32
N ASP A 114 14.52 4.02 4.97
CA ASP A 114 13.99 4.43 6.27
C ASP A 114 12.59 5.02 6.16
N ALA A 115 12.27 5.71 5.07
CA ALA A 115 10.92 6.22 4.88
C ALA A 115 9.94 5.08 4.68
N LEU A 116 10.33 4.08 3.90
CA LEU A 116 9.52 2.91 3.67
C LEU A 116 9.33 2.14 4.96
N GLU A 117 10.40 1.93 5.71
CA GLU A 117 10.31 1.23 6.98
C GLU A 117 9.37 1.94 7.94
N GLY A 118 9.46 3.26 8.00
CA GLY A 118 8.60 4.02 8.89
C GLY A 118 7.12 3.84 8.58
N VAL A 119 6.76 3.84 7.31
CA VAL A 119 5.38 3.64 6.92
C VAL A 119 4.92 2.24 7.29
N LEU A 120 5.76 1.24 7.04
CA LEU A 120 5.39 -0.13 7.34
C LEU A 120 5.19 -0.33 8.84
N ARG A 121 6.06 0.25 9.65
CA ARG A 121 5.93 0.07 11.10
C ARG A 121 4.69 0.73 11.66
N ARG A 122 4.16 1.73 10.97
CA ARG A 122 2.95 2.41 11.42
C ARG A 122 1.68 1.83 10.80
N TRP A 123 1.76 0.66 10.21
CA TRP A 123 0.64 0.12 9.46
C TRP A 123 -0.64 -0.04 10.29
N ARG A 124 -0.52 -0.33 11.58
CA ARG A 124 -1.70 -0.51 12.40
C ARG A 124 -2.36 0.80 12.76
N SER A 125 -1.61 1.89 12.75
CA SER A 125 -2.18 3.19 13.05
C SER A 125 -2.50 3.99 11.80
N THR A 126 -2.19 3.47 10.62
CA THR A 126 -2.52 4.15 9.38
C THR A 126 -4.01 4.03 9.13
N PRO A 127 -4.71 5.16 8.96
CA PRO A 127 -6.15 5.10 8.76
C PRO A 127 -6.48 4.55 7.40
N ALA A 128 -6.89 3.34 7.35
CA ALA A 128 -7.27 2.72 6.11
C ALA A 128 -8.63 3.15 5.71
N ARG A 129 -9.55 3.40 6.67
CA ARG A 129 -10.81 3.79 6.34
C ARG A 129 -11.11 4.85 7.23
N ARG A 130 -11.14 5.99 6.94
CA ARG A 130 -11.45 6.97 7.75
C ARG A 130 -12.78 7.21 7.68
N PRO A 131 -13.38 7.12 8.50
CA PRO A 131 -14.72 7.46 8.47
C PRO A 131 -14.81 8.86 8.26
N THR A 132 -15.16 9.14 7.93
CA THR A 132 -15.19 10.33 7.88
C THR A 132 -15.77 10.88 8.85
N PRO A 133 -15.65 11.32 9.19
CA PRO A 133 -16.02 11.69 10.15
C PRO A 133 -16.95 12.17 10.44
N ALA A 134 -17.07 12.24 10.00
CA ALA A 134 -17.70 12.71 10.34
C ALA A 134 -18.33 12.51 10.88
N SER A 135 -18.38 11.94 10.64
CA SER A 135 -18.72 11.71 11.13
C SER A 135 -18.74 11.63 11.93
N ASP A 136 -18.30 11.40 11.93
CA ASP A 136 -18.05 11.32 12.64
C ASP A 136 -18.17 12.07 13.18
N ARG A 137 -18.24 12.51 12.94
CA ARG A 137 -18.29 13.19 13.35
C ARG A 137 -18.92 13.72 13.41
N ALA A 138 -19.14 13.59 13.30
CA ALA A 138 -19.59 13.91 13.39
C ALA A 138 -19.72 14.07 13.63
#